data_f70454561a899ad9c7ff4a127399ce43
#
_entry.id   f70454561a899ad9c7ff4a127399ce43
#
_cell.length_a   1.000
_cell.length_b   1.000
_cell.length_c   1.000
_cell.angle_alpha   90.00
_cell.angle_beta   90.00
_cell.angle_gamma   90.00
#
_symmetry.space_group_name_H-M   'P 1'
#
loop_
_entity.id
_entity.type
_entity.pdbx_description
1 polymer ?
#
loop_
_entity_poly.entity_id
_entity_poly.type
_entity_poly.pdbx_seq_one_letter_code
_entity_poly.pdbx_strand_id
1 'polypeptide(L)'
;MCLHMHSISIDSYYGPGDRDPLDAYGNTTDLNWMAGSQYVYSFGKCIFMPSDLTAGIEFNQDKLEDNMWGYNRTVDQKVNIGSAFLQNEWKNDHWGFLIGGRLDKHNLIDHVIFSPRANLRYNPTENINLRFSYSSGFRAPQAFDEDLHVENVGGNVAMVELADNLKEERSQSLSASADIYHRFGASQVNFLVEGFYTKLSDVFA
;
A
#
# COMPACT_ATOMS: atom_id res chain seq x y z
N MET A 1 18.94 -7.79 1.60
CA MET A 1 18.48 -7.22 2.89
C MET A 1 18.31 -5.72 2.68
N CYS A 2 17.15 -5.18 2.98
CA CYS A 2 16.85 -3.74 2.91
C CYS A 2 16.42 -3.26 4.29
N LEU A 3 16.96 -2.12 4.72
CA LEU A 3 16.54 -1.41 5.93
C LEU A 3 16.22 0.03 5.55
N HIS A 4 15.03 0.49 5.89
CA HIS A 4 14.61 1.87 5.70
C HIS A 4 14.08 2.43 7.01
N MET A 5 14.48 3.67 7.33
CA MET A 5 14.01 4.38 8.51
C MET A 5 13.70 5.82 8.13
N HIS A 6 12.57 6.30 8.56
CA HIS A 6 12.13 7.67 8.39
C HIS A 6 11.58 8.20 9.72
N SER A 7 11.93 9.42 10.09
CA SER A 7 11.39 10.10 11.26
C SER A 7 11.07 11.54 10.91
N ILE A 8 9.89 11.99 11.26
CA ILE A 8 9.42 13.37 11.09
C ILE A 8 8.95 13.88 12.45
N SER A 9 9.30 15.12 12.77
CA SER A 9 8.70 15.86 13.89
C SER A 9 8.20 17.18 13.36
N ILE A 10 6.94 17.49 13.64
CA ILE A 10 6.25 18.70 13.17
C ILE A 10 5.63 19.40 14.36
N ASP A 11 5.89 20.71 14.51
CA ASP A 11 5.14 21.58 15.39
C ASP A 11 3.95 22.15 14.62
N SER A 12 2.75 21.94 15.12
CA SER A 12 1.51 22.33 14.47
C SER A 12 0.83 23.49 15.18
N TYR A 13 0.25 24.40 14.39
CA TYR A 13 -0.56 25.51 14.88
C TYR A 13 -1.99 25.38 14.39
N TYR A 14 -2.92 25.18 15.30
CA TYR A 14 -4.34 24.92 15.01
C TYR A 14 -5.22 26.18 14.98
N GLY A 15 -4.62 27.38 14.87
CA GLY A 15 -5.29 28.65 14.67
C GLY A 15 -5.81 29.33 15.94
N PRO A 16 -6.05 30.65 15.85
CA PRO A 16 -6.56 31.46 16.98
C PRO A 16 -8.09 31.34 16.99
N GLY A 17 -8.68 30.51 17.74
CA GLY A 17 -10.08 30.66 18.14
C GLY A 17 -10.19 31.50 19.41
N ASP A 18 -11.29 31.38 20.17
CA ASP A 18 -11.42 31.89 21.54
C ASP A 18 -10.51 31.15 22.54
N ARG A 19 -9.27 30.77 22.12
CA ARG A 19 -8.32 29.99 22.88
C ARG A 19 -7.14 30.81 23.30
N ASP A 20 -6.56 30.43 24.43
CA ASP A 20 -5.25 30.94 24.82
C ASP A 20 -4.26 30.59 23.69
N PRO A 21 -3.41 31.52 23.21
CA PRO A 21 -2.40 31.24 22.18
C PRO A 21 -1.52 30.02 22.48
N LEU A 22 -1.27 29.67 23.73
CA LEU A 22 -0.52 28.47 24.12
C LEU A 22 -1.27 27.18 23.82
N ASP A 23 -2.61 27.21 23.84
CA ASP A 23 -3.45 26.05 23.55
C ASP A 23 -3.67 25.82 22.05
N ALA A 24 -3.20 26.76 21.20
CA ALA A 24 -3.29 26.61 19.74
C ALA A 24 -2.17 25.77 19.14
N TYR A 25 -1.19 25.38 19.94
CA TYR A 25 -0.05 24.59 19.47
C TYR A 25 -0.21 23.09 19.77
N GLY A 26 0.42 22.29 18.95
CA GLY A 26 0.57 20.85 19.12
C GLY A 26 1.93 20.40 18.63
N ASN A 27 2.28 19.17 18.96
CA ASN A 27 3.49 18.54 18.49
C ASN A 27 3.17 17.13 18.01
N THR A 28 3.60 16.82 16.79
CA THR A 28 3.44 15.51 16.16
C THR A 28 4.82 14.90 15.90
N THR A 29 5.02 13.69 16.33
CA THR A 29 6.22 12.89 16.03
C THR A 29 5.82 11.60 15.35
N ASP A 30 6.37 11.36 14.17
CA ASP A 30 6.18 10.14 13.40
C ASP A 30 7.53 9.42 13.20
N LEU A 31 7.56 8.13 13.51
CA LEU A 31 8.70 7.26 13.30
C LEU A 31 8.26 6.01 12.54
N ASN A 32 8.67 5.91 11.29
CA ASN A 32 8.48 4.72 10.48
C ASN A 32 9.83 4.03 10.22
N TRP A 33 9.86 2.71 10.40
CA TRP A 33 10.99 1.90 9.97
C TRP A 33 10.53 0.56 9.39
N MET A 34 11.25 0.11 8.39
CA MET A 34 11.00 -1.15 7.68
C MET A 34 12.28 -1.95 7.54
N ALA A 35 12.20 -3.24 7.78
CA ALA A 35 13.26 -4.19 7.51
C ALA A 35 12.73 -5.36 6.70
N GLY A 36 13.43 -5.74 5.64
CA GLY A 36 13.01 -6.84 4.79
C GLY A 36 14.17 -7.62 4.22
N SER A 37 13.89 -8.88 3.89
CA SER A 37 14.81 -9.75 3.17
C SER A 37 14.04 -10.57 2.15
N GLN A 38 14.62 -10.69 0.96
CA GLN A 38 14.07 -11.54 -0.08
C GLN A 38 15.17 -12.40 -0.70
N TYR A 39 14.74 -13.56 -1.19
CA TYR A 39 15.56 -14.52 -1.91
C TYR A 39 14.89 -14.84 -3.24
N VAL A 40 15.68 -14.87 -4.30
CA VAL A 40 15.24 -15.25 -5.64
C VAL A 40 16.02 -16.48 -6.08
N TYR A 41 15.30 -17.49 -6.56
CA TYR A 41 15.88 -18.70 -7.13
C TYR A 41 15.36 -18.91 -8.55
N SER A 42 16.27 -19.01 -9.51
CA SER A 42 15.96 -19.23 -10.93
C SER A 42 16.02 -20.71 -11.29
N PHE A 43 14.90 -21.23 -11.78
CA PHE A 43 14.80 -22.57 -12.32
C PHE A 43 14.98 -22.52 -13.84
N GLY A 44 15.86 -23.36 -14.38
CA GLY A 44 15.98 -23.53 -15.85
C GLY A 44 14.69 -24.05 -16.47
N LYS A 45 13.90 -24.85 -15.73
CA LYS A 45 12.54 -25.27 -16.05
C LYS A 45 11.82 -25.65 -14.76
N CYS A 46 10.64 -25.04 -14.56
CA CYS A 46 9.73 -25.39 -13.47
C CYS A 46 8.33 -25.63 -14.07
N ILE A 47 7.83 -26.87 -13.98
CA ILE A 47 6.58 -27.36 -14.58
C ILE A 47 6.65 -27.31 -16.11
N PHE A 48 6.51 -26.15 -16.75
CA PHE A 48 6.40 -26.01 -18.21
C PHE A 48 7.37 -25.00 -18.84
N MET A 49 7.86 -24.00 -18.08
CA MET A 49 8.78 -22.96 -18.56
C MET A 49 9.89 -22.67 -17.54
N PRO A 50 10.97 -21.98 -17.95
CA PRO A 50 11.88 -21.34 -17.00
C PRO A 50 11.11 -20.41 -16.05
N SER A 51 11.52 -20.36 -14.79
CA SER A 51 10.85 -19.51 -13.81
C SER A 51 11.77 -18.99 -12.74
N ASP A 52 11.38 -17.86 -12.15
CA ASP A 52 12.00 -17.26 -10.99
C ASP A 52 11.05 -17.34 -9.79
N LEU A 53 11.45 -18.08 -8.77
CA LEU A 53 10.76 -18.14 -7.49
C LEU A 53 11.33 -17.06 -6.57
N THR A 54 10.46 -16.20 -6.07
CA THR A 54 10.82 -15.17 -5.10
C THR A 54 10.08 -15.43 -3.79
N ALA A 55 10.82 -15.51 -2.70
CA ALA A 55 10.29 -15.60 -1.34
C ALA A 55 10.89 -14.51 -0.47
N GLY A 56 10.13 -13.96 0.45
CA GLY A 56 10.64 -12.94 1.34
C GLY A 56 9.80 -12.74 2.59
N ILE A 57 10.41 -12.03 3.52
CA ILE A 57 9.80 -11.59 4.77
C ILE A 57 10.05 -10.09 4.94
N GLU A 58 9.13 -9.41 5.58
CA GLU A 58 9.19 -7.98 5.83
C GLU A 58 8.57 -7.68 7.18
N PHE A 59 9.14 -6.72 7.88
CA PHE A 59 8.56 -6.15 9.09
C PHE A 59 8.52 -4.64 8.93
N ASN A 60 7.37 -4.05 9.22
CA ASN A 60 7.15 -2.61 9.24
C ASN A 60 6.62 -2.20 10.61
N GLN A 61 7.15 -1.11 11.15
CA GLN A 61 6.65 -0.46 12.36
C GLN A 61 6.46 1.03 12.07
N ASP A 62 5.29 1.51 12.44
CA ASP A 62 4.92 2.91 12.41
C ASP A 62 4.51 3.34 13.82
N LYS A 63 5.09 4.40 14.32
CA LYS A 63 4.77 4.98 15.64
C LYS A 63 4.51 6.46 15.48
N LEU A 64 3.28 6.84 15.78
CA LEU A 64 2.82 8.20 15.78
C LEU A 64 2.44 8.65 17.17
N GLU A 65 2.97 9.78 17.59
CA GLU A 65 2.57 10.51 18.78
C GLU A 65 2.13 11.91 18.35
N ASP A 66 0.86 12.25 18.60
CA ASP A 66 0.31 13.56 18.28
C ASP A 66 -0.33 14.16 19.53
N ASN A 67 0.20 15.28 19.98
CA ASN A 67 -0.26 16.03 21.15
C ASN A 67 -0.93 17.33 20.69
N MET A 68 -2.24 17.42 20.87
CA MET A 68 -3.06 18.58 20.55
C MET A 68 -3.47 19.27 21.86
N TRP A 69 -2.64 20.14 22.37
CA TRP A 69 -2.83 20.73 23.71
C TRP A 69 -4.14 21.49 23.86
N GLY A 70 -4.54 22.27 22.86
CA GLY A 70 -5.77 23.04 22.89
C GLY A 70 -7.05 22.20 22.87
N TYR A 71 -6.94 20.93 22.52
CA TYR A 71 -8.06 19.98 22.54
C TYR A 71 -7.96 18.98 23.68
N ASN A 72 -6.90 19.09 24.49
CA ASN A 72 -6.57 18.10 25.54
C ASN A 72 -6.61 16.66 24.98
N ARG A 73 -6.11 16.49 23.77
CA ARG A 73 -6.09 15.21 23.03
C ARG A 73 -4.66 14.78 22.78
N THR A 74 -4.39 13.52 23.04
CA THR A 74 -3.17 12.87 22.64
C THR A 74 -3.53 11.62 21.84
N VAL A 75 -2.94 11.47 20.66
CA VAL A 75 -3.00 10.24 19.86
C VAL A 75 -1.65 9.55 19.99
N ASP A 76 -1.64 8.35 20.49
CA ASP A 76 -0.48 7.45 20.53
C ASP A 76 -0.85 6.19 19.77
N GLN A 77 -0.37 6.07 18.53
CA GLN A 77 -0.67 4.96 17.66
C GLN A 77 0.61 4.22 17.32
N LYS A 78 0.60 2.92 17.55
CA LYS A 78 1.68 2.03 17.17
C LYS A 78 1.17 0.90 16.31
N VAL A 79 1.64 0.88 15.07
CA VAL A 79 1.34 -0.15 14.08
C VAL A 79 2.56 -1.03 13.87
N ASN A 80 2.34 -2.35 13.89
CA ASN A 80 3.35 -3.33 13.55
C ASN A 80 2.76 -4.30 12.53
N ILE A 81 3.46 -4.50 11.42
CA ILE A 81 3.06 -5.42 10.36
C ILE A 81 4.21 -6.39 10.09
N GLY A 82 3.98 -7.66 10.38
CA GLY A 82 4.86 -8.75 9.96
C GLY A 82 4.31 -9.42 8.71
N SER A 83 5.13 -9.59 7.69
CA SER A 83 4.70 -10.08 6.39
C SER A 83 5.60 -11.20 5.87
N ALA A 84 4.99 -12.13 5.14
CA ALA A 84 5.71 -13.12 4.36
C ALA A 84 5.07 -13.22 2.96
N PHE A 85 5.88 -13.35 1.92
CA PHE A 85 5.38 -13.47 0.57
C PHE A 85 6.12 -14.53 -0.22
N LEU A 86 5.40 -15.12 -1.15
CA LEU A 86 5.90 -16.09 -2.11
C LEU A 86 5.27 -15.82 -3.47
N GLN A 87 6.09 -15.82 -4.52
CA GLN A 87 5.64 -15.71 -5.90
C GLN A 87 6.51 -16.52 -6.82
N ASN A 88 5.94 -16.98 -7.92
CA ASN A 88 6.69 -17.58 -9.01
C ASN A 88 6.31 -16.91 -10.33
N GLU A 89 7.32 -16.54 -11.11
CA GLU A 89 7.17 -15.98 -12.44
C GLU A 89 7.74 -16.96 -13.48
N TRP A 90 6.89 -17.50 -14.34
CA TRP A 90 7.27 -18.25 -15.52
C TRP A 90 7.35 -17.30 -16.71
N LYS A 91 8.43 -17.33 -17.45
CA LYS A 91 8.61 -16.39 -18.58
C LYS A 91 9.39 -16.99 -19.74
N ASN A 92 9.00 -16.56 -20.94
CA ASN A 92 9.73 -16.68 -22.19
C ASN A 92 9.50 -15.41 -23.03
N ASP A 93 9.93 -15.42 -24.29
CA ASP A 93 9.84 -14.26 -25.17
C ASP A 93 8.40 -13.81 -25.41
N HIS A 94 7.44 -14.74 -25.48
CA HIS A 94 6.05 -14.46 -25.78
C HIS A 94 5.15 -14.39 -24.55
N TRP A 95 5.42 -15.18 -23.52
CA TRP A 95 4.56 -15.32 -22.35
C TRP A 95 5.27 -14.98 -21.06
N GLY A 96 4.54 -14.38 -20.14
CA GLY A 96 4.94 -14.25 -18.75
C GLY A 96 3.73 -14.50 -17.86
N PHE A 97 3.87 -15.42 -16.90
CA PHE A 97 2.86 -15.75 -15.90
C PHE A 97 3.47 -15.52 -14.52
N LEU A 98 2.86 -14.69 -13.73
CA LEU A 98 3.21 -14.53 -12.34
C LEU A 98 2.02 -14.88 -11.47
N ILE A 99 2.25 -15.74 -10.48
CA ILE A 99 1.29 -16.04 -9.42
C ILE A 99 2.01 -15.89 -8.10
N GLY A 100 1.39 -15.22 -7.15
CA GLY A 100 1.94 -15.05 -5.83
C GLY A 100 0.89 -14.67 -4.80
N GLY A 101 1.34 -14.64 -3.56
CA GLY A 101 0.52 -14.21 -2.44
C GLY A 101 1.40 -13.67 -1.31
N ARG A 102 0.80 -12.81 -0.52
CA ARG A 102 1.38 -12.22 0.67
C ARG A 102 0.47 -12.52 1.85
N LEU A 103 1.06 -12.86 2.96
CA LEU A 103 0.42 -13.02 4.26
C LEU A 103 0.90 -11.88 5.16
N ASP A 104 -0.03 -11.13 5.71
CA ASP A 104 0.25 -10.01 6.60
C ASP A 104 -0.40 -10.25 7.95
N LYS A 105 0.36 -10.07 9.03
CA LYS A 105 -0.14 -10.02 10.40
C LYS A 105 0.04 -8.61 10.94
N HIS A 106 -1.08 -7.94 11.12
CA HIS A 106 -1.17 -6.59 11.68
C HIS A 106 -1.52 -6.68 13.17
N ASN A 107 -0.95 -5.81 14.02
CA ASN A 107 -1.23 -5.84 15.46
C ASN A 107 -2.66 -5.44 15.83
N LEU A 108 -3.31 -4.60 15.01
CA LEU A 108 -4.71 -4.18 15.23
C LEU A 108 -5.74 -5.13 14.62
N ILE A 109 -5.32 -6.22 13.96
CA ILE A 109 -6.20 -7.17 13.29
C ILE A 109 -5.92 -8.57 13.84
N ASP A 110 -6.95 -9.25 14.31
CA ASP A 110 -6.82 -10.53 15.01
C ASP A 110 -6.40 -11.69 14.09
N HIS A 111 -6.73 -11.63 12.82
CA HIS A 111 -6.43 -12.69 11.85
C HIS A 111 -5.26 -12.30 10.90
N VAL A 112 -4.77 -13.29 10.20
CA VAL A 112 -3.79 -13.09 9.12
C VAL A 112 -4.53 -12.73 7.84
N ILE A 113 -4.05 -11.70 7.15
CA ILE A 113 -4.63 -11.24 5.90
C ILE A 113 -3.86 -11.87 4.75
N PHE A 114 -4.59 -12.45 3.80
CA PHE A 114 -4.02 -12.99 2.58
C PHE A 114 -4.34 -12.09 1.39
N SER A 115 -3.28 -11.68 0.69
CA SER A 115 -3.34 -10.81 -0.50
C SER A 115 -2.78 -11.53 -1.72
N PRO A 116 -3.62 -12.18 -2.54
CA PRO A 116 -3.20 -12.83 -3.77
C PRO A 116 -2.91 -11.81 -4.88
N ARG A 117 -2.01 -12.22 -5.79
CA ARG A 117 -1.76 -11.50 -7.05
C ARG A 117 -1.48 -12.46 -8.20
N ALA A 118 -1.89 -12.06 -9.39
CA ALA A 118 -1.61 -12.79 -10.63
C ALA A 118 -1.39 -11.79 -11.76
N ASN A 119 -0.38 -12.05 -12.60
CA ASN A 119 -0.13 -11.24 -13.79
C ASN A 119 0.06 -12.17 -15.00
N LEU A 120 -0.49 -11.77 -16.12
CA LEU A 120 -0.31 -12.40 -17.40
C LEU A 120 0.24 -11.36 -18.39
N ARG A 121 1.35 -11.67 -19.01
CA ARG A 121 1.90 -10.93 -20.14
C ARG A 121 1.88 -11.81 -21.39
N TYR A 122 1.44 -11.23 -22.50
CA TYR A 122 1.48 -11.88 -23.80
C TYR A 122 2.02 -10.93 -24.85
N ASN A 123 3.11 -11.33 -25.51
CA ASN A 123 3.74 -10.61 -26.61
C ASN A 123 3.52 -11.42 -27.90
N PRO A 124 2.42 -11.21 -28.65
CA PRO A 124 2.19 -11.89 -29.91
C PRO A 124 3.26 -11.56 -30.95
N THR A 125 3.83 -10.37 -30.88
CA THR A 125 4.94 -9.87 -31.69
C THR A 125 5.87 -9.02 -30.83
N GLU A 126 7.05 -8.69 -31.34
CA GLU A 126 7.99 -7.76 -30.69
C GLU A 126 7.42 -6.35 -30.46
N ASN A 127 6.38 -6.00 -31.21
CA ASN A 127 5.77 -4.67 -31.20
C ASN A 127 4.46 -4.59 -30.40
N ILE A 128 3.95 -5.69 -29.90
CA ILE A 128 2.68 -5.74 -29.17
C ILE A 128 2.90 -6.42 -27.82
N ASN A 129 2.54 -5.71 -26.76
CA ASN A 129 2.58 -6.23 -25.39
C ASN A 129 1.19 -6.10 -24.77
N LEU A 130 0.60 -7.22 -24.44
CA LEU A 130 -0.68 -7.31 -23.74
C LEU A 130 -0.43 -7.73 -22.31
N ARG A 131 -1.07 -7.06 -21.35
CA ARG A 131 -0.94 -7.37 -19.92
C ARG A 131 -2.31 -7.44 -19.27
N PHE A 132 -2.46 -8.41 -18.39
CA PHE A 132 -3.60 -8.52 -17.48
C PHE A 132 -3.06 -8.70 -16.07
N SER A 133 -3.63 -8.01 -15.10
CA SER A 133 -3.25 -8.18 -13.72
C SER A 133 -4.47 -8.25 -12.80
N TYR A 134 -4.30 -9.04 -11.75
CA TYR A 134 -5.18 -9.08 -10.60
C TYR A 134 -4.34 -8.90 -9.35
N SER A 135 -4.81 -8.07 -8.44
CA SER A 135 -4.21 -7.91 -7.12
C SER A 135 -5.28 -7.65 -6.06
N SER A 136 -5.02 -8.13 -4.86
CA SER A 136 -5.78 -7.79 -3.68
C SER A 136 -4.87 -7.06 -2.69
N GLY A 137 -5.43 -6.11 -1.96
CA GLY A 137 -4.78 -5.38 -0.90
C GLY A 137 -5.72 -5.13 0.26
N PHE A 138 -5.20 -4.57 1.34
CA PHE A 138 -5.98 -4.18 2.50
C PHE A 138 -5.47 -2.86 3.09
N ARG A 139 -6.32 -2.21 3.87
CA ARG A 139 -5.99 -1.09 4.72
C ARG A 139 -6.51 -1.38 6.14
N ALA A 140 -5.65 -1.25 7.12
CA ALA A 140 -6.04 -1.43 8.51
C ALA A 140 -6.80 -0.20 9.04
N PRO A 141 -7.70 -0.36 10.01
CA PRO A 141 -8.35 0.76 10.68
C PRO A 141 -7.32 1.52 11.54
N GLN A 142 -6.93 2.69 11.08
CA GLN A 142 -5.97 3.55 11.75
C GLN A 142 -6.59 4.94 11.91
N ALA A 143 -6.68 5.44 13.14
CA ALA A 143 -7.30 6.74 13.43
C ALA A 143 -6.56 7.90 12.76
N PHE A 144 -5.26 7.73 12.50
CA PHE A 144 -4.42 8.79 11.97
C PHE A 144 -4.54 8.99 10.46
N ASP A 145 -4.74 7.91 9.69
CA ASP A 145 -4.87 8.01 8.23
C ASP A 145 -6.14 8.75 7.80
N GLU A 146 -7.16 8.77 8.68
CA GLU A 146 -8.47 9.35 8.36
C GLU A 146 -8.56 10.81 8.73
N ASP A 147 -7.86 11.31 9.76
CA ASP A 147 -8.09 12.66 10.23
C ASP A 147 -6.93 13.28 11.01
N LEU A 148 -5.99 13.87 10.28
CA LEU A 148 -5.06 14.87 10.80
C LEU A 148 -5.73 16.23 10.98
N HIS A 149 -6.94 16.40 10.47
CA HIS A 149 -7.62 17.67 10.48
C HIS A 149 -8.74 17.65 11.51
N VAL A 150 -8.54 18.42 12.56
CA VAL A 150 -9.64 18.86 13.40
C VAL A 150 -10.52 19.76 12.53
N GLU A 151 -11.55 19.17 11.93
CA GLU A 151 -12.51 19.93 11.15
C GLU A 151 -13.34 20.82 12.09
N ASN A 152 -13.18 22.12 11.91
CA ASN A 152 -13.99 23.12 12.57
C ASN A 152 -15.24 23.37 11.72
N VAL A 153 -16.23 22.51 11.82
CA VAL A 153 -17.51 22.69 11.13
C VAL A 153 -18.48 23.42 12.07
N GLY A 154 -18.75 24.69 11.78
CA GLY A 154 -19.74 25.48 12.51
C GLY A 154 -19.43 25.76 13.98
N GLY A 155 -18.14 25.81 14.35
CA GLY A 155 -17.71 26.08 15.72
C GLY A 155 -17.63 24.86 16.64
N ASN A 156 -17.97 23.68 16.16
CA ASN A 156 -17.80 22.41 16.86
C ASN A 156 -16.61 21.64 16.31
N VAL A 157 -15.83 21.05 17.21
CA VAL A 157 -14.70 20.17 16.85
C VAL A 157 -15.23 18.76 16.70
N ALA A 158 -15.09 18.18 15.51
CA ALA A 158 -15.32 16.76 15.29
C ALA A 158 -14.03 15.99 15.61
N MET A 159 -14.11 15.06 16.53
CA MET A 159 -13.02 14.11 16.82
C MET A 159 -13.40 12.74 16.30
N VAL A 160 -12.53 12.16 15.48
CA VAL A 160 -12.71 10.79 14.99
C VAL A 160 -12.22 9.81 16.05
N GLU A 161 -13.06 8.86 16.40
CA GLU A 161 -12.74 7.73 17.26
C GLU A 161 -12.95 6.44 16.48
N LEU A 162 -12.01 5.50 16.62
CA LEU A 162 -12.15 4.18 16.01
C LEU A 162 -13.24 3.39 16.76
N ALA A 163 -14.21 2.86 16.03
CA ALA A 163 -15.18 1.94 16.60
C ALA A 163 -14.53 0.59 16.94
N ASP A 164 -14.96 -0.03 18.05
CA ASP A 164 -14.35 -1.27 18.58
C ASP A 164 -14.42 -2.49 17.63
N ASN A 165 -15.27 -2.44 16.61
CA ASN A 165 -15.52 -3.55 15.68
C ASN A 165 -15.15 -3.26 14.22
N LEU A 166 -14.30 -2.28 13.98
CA LEU A 166 -13.81 -2.00 12.63
C LEU A 166 -12.97 -3.17 12.11
N LYS A 167 -13.22 -3.51 10.86
CA LYS A 167 -12.44 -4.49 10.09
C LYS A 167 -11.53 -3.77 9.13
N GLU A 168 -10.56 -4.49 8.58
CA GLU A 168 -9.77 -3.97 7.50
C GLU A 168 -10.61 -3.71 6.25
N GLU A 169 -10.38 -2.59 5.58
CA GLU A 169 -10.85 -2.38 4.22
C GLU A 169 -10.10 -3.32 3.27
N ARG A 170 -10.81 -3.88 2.29
CA ARG A 170 -10.21 -4.74 1.28
C ARG A 170 -10.41 -4.17 -0.11
N SER A 171 -9.37 -4.22 -0.91
CA SER A 171 -9.39 -3.87 -2.32
C SER A 171 -9.13 -5.10 -3.18
N GLN A 172 -9.83 -5.17 -4.31
CA GLN A 172 -9.58 -6.12 -5.39
C GLN A 172 -9.51 -5.33 -6.69
N SER A 173 -8.40 -5.42 -7.39
CA SER A 173 -8.15 -4.67 -8.61
C SER A 173 -7.87 -5.61 -9.78
N LEU A 174 -8.51 -5.32 -10.89
CA LEU A 174 -8.24 -5.91 -12.20
C LEU A 174 -7.74 -4.82 -13.12
N SER A 175 -6.68 -5.07 -13.89
CA SER A 175 -6.27 -4.19 -14.98
C SER A 175 -5.94 -4.96 -16.23
N ALA A 176 -6.13 -4.30 -17.37
CA ALA A 176 -5.75 -4.79 -18.69
C ALA A 176 -5.12 -3.66 -19.47
N SER A 177 -4.00 -3.93 -20.14
CA SER A 177 -3.34 -2.95 -21.01
C SER A 177 -2.86 -3.57 -22.31
N ALA A 178 -2.87 -2.76 -23.36
CA ALA A 178 -2.27 -3.06 -24.65
C ALA A 178 -1.29 -1.96 -25.00
N ASP A 179 -0.07 -2.34 -25.27
CA ASP A 179 1.04 -1.46 -25.62
C ASP A 179 1.55 -1.84 -27.02
N ILE A 180 1.43 -0.92 -27.97
CA ILE A 180 1.69 -1.16 -29.38
C ILE A 180 2.76 -0.19 -29.87
N TYR A 181 3.86 -0.73 -30.35
CA TYR A 181 4.98 0.02 -30.92
C TYR A 181 4.94 -0.04 -32.45
N HIS A 182 5.10 1.08 -33.07
CA HIS A 182 5.26 1.13 -34.53
C HIS A 182 6.44 2.03 -34.90
N ARG A 183 7.28 1.53 -35.80
CA ARG A 183 8.45 2.25 -36.30
C ARG A 183 8.23 2.76 -37.69
N PHE A 184 8.38 4.08 -37.89
CA PHE A 184 8.28 4.77 -39.17
C PHE A 184 9.68 5.36 -39.50
N GLY A 185 10.48 4.62 -40.28
CA GLY A 185 11.86 5.06 -40.56
C GLY A 185 12.68 5.26 -39.32
N ALA A 186 13.14 6.47 -39.05
CA ALA A 186 13.93 6.85 -37.89
C ALA A 186 13.07 7.16 -36.65
N SER A 187 11.76 7.26 -36.76
CA SER A 187 10.83 7.59 -35.70
C SER A 187 10.13 6.35 -35.17
N GLN A 188 9.88 6.31 -33.86
CA GLN A 188 9.08 5.28 -33.20
C GLN A 188 7.89 5.92 -32.50
N VAL A 189 6.70 5.35 -32.71
CA VAL A 189 5.45 5.75 -32.05
C VAL A 189 5.03 4.62 -31.12
N ASN A 190 4.59 4.98 -29.94
CA ASN A 190 4.01 4.07 -28.97
C ASN A 190 2.55 4.47 -28.72
N PHE A 191 1.65 3.50 -28.73
CA PHE A 191 0.25 3.64 -28.38
C PHE A 191 -0.08 2.71 -27.23
N LEU A 192 -0.39 3.30 -26.05
CA LEU A 192 -0.78 2.58 -24.84
C LEU A 192 -2.26 2.82 -24.54
N VAL A 193 -3.01 1.74 -24.36
CA VAL A 193 -4.37 1.77 -23.80
C VAL A 193 -4.37 0.93 -22.54
N GLU A 194 -4.94 1.47 -21.47
CA GLU A 194 -5.09 0.80 -20.19
C GLU A 194 -6.51 0.99 -19.64
N GLY A 195 -7.08 -0.07 -19.10
CA GLY A 195 -8.31 -0.07 -18.35
C GLY A 195 -8.13 -0.78 -17.01
N PHE A 196 -8.79 -0.27 -15.99
CA PHE A 196 -8.77 -0.89 -14.67
C PHE A 196 -10.14 -0.85 -14.00
N TYR A 197 -10.37 -1.80 -13.10
CA TYR A 197 -11.54 -1.86 -12.23
C TYR A 197 -11.09 -2.23 -10.83
N THR A 198 -11.51 -1.45 -9.84
CA THR A 198 -11.21 -1.71 -8.42
C THR A 198 -12.51 -1.77 -7.63
N LYS A 199 -12.68 -2.86 -6.87
CA LYS A 199 -13.75 -3.03 -5.89
C LYS A 199 -13.17 -2.84 -4.50
N LEU A 200 -13.77 -1.96 -3.71
CA LEU A 200 -13.53 -1.80 -2.29
C LEU A 200 -14.64 -2.50 -1.49
N SER A 201 -14.29 -3.08 -0.36
CA SER A 201 -15.20 -3.74 0.57
C SER A 201 -14.82 -3.34 2.00
N ASP A 202 -15.82 -3.29 2.89
CA ASP A 202 -15.67 -2.91 4.30
C ASP A 202 -15.02 -1.51 4.45
N VAL A 203 -15.41 -0.58 3.58
CA VAL A 203 -14.88 0.79 3.54
C VAL A 203 -15.30 1.54 4.82
N PHE A 204 -14.34 2.24 5.43
CA PHE A 204 -14.61 3.10 6.58
C PHE A 204 -15.48 4.29 6.13
N ALA A 205 -16.53 4.59 6.90
CA ALA A 205 -17.48 5.67 6.67
C ALA A 205 -17.57 6.58 7.88
#